data_265aa1d427791af630cbf7176da61a81
#
_entry.id   265aa1d427791af630cbf7176da61a81
#
_cell.length_a   1.000
_cell.length_b   1.000
_cell.length_c   1.000
_cell.angle_alpha   90.00
_cell.angle_beta   90.00
_cell.angle_gamma   90.00
#
_symmetry.space_group_name_H-M   'P 1'
#
loop_
_entity.id
_entity.type
_entity.pdbx_description
1 polymer ?
#
loop_
_entity_poly.entity_id
_entity_poly.type
_entity_poly.pdbx_seq_one_letter_code
_entity_poly.pdbx_strand_id
1 'polypeptide(L)'
;MNNKQTPELNEVKLLVCELLGGDTSGHADDHVERVALLAERFASESSEPVDLQEALLTAWLHDVDDYKLVGKAQAEKLTNAVNIMTEAKVAEDLRRAVLENVAAIGYSKRLNGKQPQRLAGQLVSDADMCDAIGAVGIERALVYACRHGGRIFDPAVWPNVNLAAHEYNTDGNTHDTDGF
;
A
#
# COMPACT_ATOMS: atom_id res chain seq x y z
N MET A 1 22.48 -15.62 -4.09
CA MET A 1 21.17 -14.99 -3.85
C MET A 1 20.14 -15.73 -4.70
N ASN A 2 19.38 -16.65 -4.13
CA ASN A 2 18.36 -17.40 -4.85
C ASN A 2 17.13 -16.46 -4.99
N ASN A 3 16.98 -15.89 -6.18
CA ASN A 3 15.77 -15.16 -6.56
C ASN A 3 14.63 -16.19 -6.65
N LYS A 4 13.96 -16.44 -5.53
CA LYS A 4 12.81 -17.34 -5.46
C LYS A 4 11.55 -16.59 -5.91
N GLN A 5 11.53 -16.12 -7.15
CA GLN A 5 10.29 -15.77 -7.80
C GLN A 5 9.53 -17.06 -8.06
N THR A 6 8.54 -17.33 -7.24
CA THR A 6 7.67 -18.49 -7.46
C THR A 6 6.73 -18.23 -8.64
N PRO A 7 6.25 -19.28 -9.33
CA PRO A 7 5.26 -19.10 -10.40
C PRO A 7 4.03 -18.31 -9.95
N GLU A 8 3.57 -18.55 -8.71
CA GLU A 8 2.43 -17.85 -8.12
C GLU A 8 2.68 -16.36 -7.96
N LEU A 9 3.87 -15.96 -7.48
CA LEU A 9 4.24 -14.55 -7.34
C LEU A 9 4.32 -13.85 -8.70
N ASN A 10 4.84 -14.54 -9.72
CA ASN A 10 4.91 -13.97 -11.08
C ASN A 10 3.51 -13.74 -11.66
N GLU A 11 2.59 -14.69 -11.45
CA GLU A 11 1.20 -14.55 -11.88
C GLU A 11 0.50 -13.40 -11.14
N VAL A 12 0.68 -13.28 -9.81
CA VAL A 12 0.16 -12.15 -9.03
C VAL A 12 0.65 -10.83 -9.58
N LYS A 13 1.94 -10.70 -9.90
CA LYS A 13 2.50 -9.47 -10.50
C LYS A 13 1.81 -9.10 -11.80
N LEU A 14 1.62 -10.06 -12.70
CA LEU A 14 0.94 -9.83 -13.97
C LEU A 14 -0.50 -9.32 -13.76
N LEU A 15 -1.27 -10.00 -12.93
CA LEU A 15 -2.66 -9.64 -12.65
C LEU A 15 -2.79 -8.28 -11.96
N VAL A 16 -1.87 -7.94 -11.05
CA VAL A 16 -1.82 -6.62 -10.41
C VAL A 16 -1.48 -5.53 -11.42
N CYS A 17 -0.47 -5.73 -12.29
CA CYS A 17 -0.13 -4.78 -13.34
C CYS A 17 -1.30 -4.57 -14.33
N GLU A 18 -2.04 -5.63 -14.68
CA GLU A 18 -3.24 -5.50 -15.52
C GLU A 18 -4.33 -4.68 -14.82
N LEU A 19 -4.50 -4.86 -13.50
CA LEU A 19 -5.52 -4.13 -12.74
C LEU A 19 -5.16 -2.67 -12.52
N LEU A 20 -3.91 -2.37 -12.15
CA LEU A 20 -3.45 -1.03 -11.75
C LEU A 20 -2.78 -0.24 -12.86
N GLY A 21 -2.32 -0.88 -13.94
CA GLY A 21 -1.49 -0.27 -14.99
C GLY A 21 -2.13 0.86 -15.81
N GLY A 22 -3.38 1.20 -15.55
CA GLY A 22 -4.06 2.38 -16.12
C GLY A 22 -4.29 3.50 -15.09
N ASP A 23 -3.93 3.29 -13.84
CA ASP A 23 -4.16 4.28 -12.80
C ASP A 23 -3.09 5.36 -12.80
N THR A 24 -3.56 6.60 -12.79
CA THR A 24 -2.71 7.80 -12.74
C THR A 24 -2.87 8.55 -11.39
N SER A 25 -3.53 7.94 -10.40
CA SER A 25 -3.82 8.57 -9.10
C SER A 25 -2.66 8.54 -8.11
N GLY A 26 -1.57 7.81 -8.43
CA GLY A 26 -0.43 7.57 -7.53
C GLY A 26 -0.51 6.23 -6.79
N HIS A 27 -1.49 5.37 -7.14
CA HIS A 27 -1.63 3.98 -6.73
C HIS A 27 -1.34 3.03 -7.91
N ALA A 28 -0.51 3.48 -8.86
CA ALA A 28 -0.16 2.72 -10.04
C ALA A 28 0.75 1.52 -9.70
N ASP A 29 0.93 0.65 -10.67
CA ASP A 29 1.78 -0.54 -10.58
C ASP A 29 3.24 -0.23 -10.18
N ASP A 30 3.74 0.94 -10.54
CA ASP A 30 5.07 1.43 -10.15
C ASP A 30 5.21 1.64 -8.63
N HIS A 31 4.15 2.07 -7.93
CA HIS A 31 4.15 2.19 -6.47
C HIS A 31 4.28 0.82 -5.80
N VAL A 32 3.43 -0.13 -6.16
CA VAL A 32 3.48 -1.48 -5.56
C VAL A 32 4.80 -2.19 -5.85
N GLU A 33 5.41 -1.94 -7.03
CA GLU A 33 6.74 -2.45 -7.36
C GLU A 33 7.82 -1.87 -6.44
N ARG A 34 7.83 -0.54 -6.22
CA ARG A 34 8.79 0.10 -5.28
C ARG A 34 8.62 -0.41 -3.86
N VAL A 35 7.37 -0.54 -3.39
CA VAL A 35 7.09 -1.10 -2.07
C VAL A 35 7.60 -2.54 -1.96
N ALA A 36 7.40 -3.36 -3.00
CA ALA A 36 7.90 -4.75 -3.02
C ALA A 36 9.44 -4.81 -2.98
N LEU A 37 10.14 -3.93 -3.72
CA LEU A 37 11.60 -3.83 -3.70
C LEU A 37 12.12 -3.40 -2.32
N LEU A 38 11.47 -2.44 -1.68
CA LEU A 38 11.81 -2.00 -0.33
C LEU A 38 11.56 -3.10 0.71
N ALA A 39 10.41 -3.79 0.63
CA ALA A 39 10.07 -4.89 1.51
C ALA A 39 11.06 -6.06 1.39
N GLU A 40 11.49 -6.41 0.16
CA GLU A 40 12.53 -7.41 -0.07
C GLU A 40 13.86 -7.01 0.58
N ARG A 41 14.24 -5.74 0.43
CA ARG A 41 15.43 -5.20 1.07
C ARG A 41 15.33 -5.27 2.59
N PHE A 42 14.23 -4.81 3.18
CA PHE A 42 14.02 -4.85 4.63
C PHE A 42 14.04 -6.29 5.16
N ALA A 43 13.41 -7.23 4.43
CA ALA A 43 13.46 -8.65 4.79
C ALA A 43 14.87 -9.21 4.75
N SER A 44 15.71 -8.78 3.79
CA SER A 44 17.11 -9.22 3.68
C SER A 44 18.02 -8.65 4.76
N GLU A 45 17.69 -7.49 5.30
CA GLU A 45 18.43 -6.79 6.36
C GLU A 45 17.86 -7.11 7.76
N SER A 46 16.75 -7.84 7.86
CA SER A 46 16.13 -8.21 9.13
C SER A 46 17.00 -9.19 9.92
N SER A 47 17.09 -8.97 11.23
CA SER A 47 17.73 -9.90 12.16
C SER A 47 16.86 -11.12 12.49
N GLU A 48 15.56 -11.05 12.21
CA GLU A 48 14.60 -12.12 12.42
C GLU A 48 14.25 -12.80 11.10
N PRO A 49 13.92 -14.10 11.10
CA PRO A 49 13.51 -14.80 9.89
C PRO A 49 12.19 -14.26 9.37
N VAL A 50 12.16 -13.88 8.08
CA VAL A 50 10.98 -13.36 7.39
C VAL A 50 10.56 -14.33 6.30
N ASP A 51 9.26 -14.63 6.22
CA ASP A 51 8.70 -15.28 5.03
C ASP A 51 8.69 -14.28 3.88
N LEU A 52 9.69 -14.38 2.99
CA LEU A 52 9.85 -13.47 1.86
C LEU A 52 8.69 -13.58 0.86
N GLN A 53 8.12 -14.77 0.67
CA GLN A 53 6.99 -14.94 -0.24
C GLN A 53 5.74 -14.26 0.32
N GLU A 54 5.48 -14.39 1.62
CA GLU A 54 4.41 -13.66 2.30
C GLU A 54 4.60 -12.14 2.16
N ALA A 55 5.82 -11.63 2.41
CA ALA A 55 6.11 -10.21 2.30
C ALA A 55 5.90 -9.68 0.87
N LEU A 56 6.41 -10.37 -0.14
CA LEU A 56 6.28 -9.93 -1.54
C LEU A 56 4.83 -9.98 -2.03
N LEU A 57 4.08 -11.05 -1.72
CA LEU A 57 2.65 -11.12 -2.05
C LEU A 57 1.86 -10.02 -1.35
N THR A 58 2.16 -9.75 -0.07
CA THR A 58 1.54 -8.65 0.67
C THR A 58 1.83 -7.30 0.00
N ALA A 59 3.09 -7.06 -0.40
CA ALA A 59 3.50 -5.82 -1.03
C ALA A 59 2.80 -5.60 -2.39
N TRP A 60 2.68 -6.64 -3.21
CA TRP A 60 1.99 -6.54 -4.50
C TRP A 60 0.48 -6.35 -4.37
N LEU A 61 -0.13 -6.81 -3.28
CA LEU A 61 -1.58 -6.84 -3.11
C LEU A 61 -2.13 -5.75 -2.16
N HIS A 62 -1.28 -4.95 -1.50
CA HIS A 62 -1.74 -4.07 -0.43
C HIS A 62 -2.70 -2.97 -0.90
N ASP A 63 -2.59 -2.51 -2.15
CA ASP A 63 -3.39 -1.41 -2.71
C ASP A 63 -4.46 -1.85 -3.74
N VAL A 64 -4.52 -3.15 -4.13
CA VAL A 64 -5.49 -3.61 -5.16
C VAL A 64 -6.96 -3.47 -4.76
N ASP A 65 -7.21 -3.32 -3.47
CA ASP A 65 -8.54 -3.08 -2.89
C ASP A 65 -8.59 -1.73 -2.12
N ASP A 66 -7.76 -0.73 -2.50
CA ASP A 66 -7.89 0.60 -1.90
C ASP A 66 -9.30 1.17 -2.14
N TYR A 67 -9.92 1.70 -1.08
CA TYR A 67 -11.30 2.18 -1.13
C TYR A 67 -11.52 3.31 -2.14
N LYS A 68 -10.49 4.07 -2.50
CA LYS A 68 -10.54 5.11 -3.52
C LYS A 68 -10.69 4.53 -4.92
N LEU A 69 -10.18 3.30 -5.13
CA LEU A 69 -10.28 2.58 -6.41
C LEU A 69 -11.58 1.79 -6.52
N VAL A 70 -11.96 1.06 -5.46
CA VAL A 70 -13.05 0.07 -5.53
C VAL A 70 -14.28 0.42 -4.68
N GLY A 71 -14.22 1.47 -3.87
CA GLY A 71 -15.25 1.83 -2.90
C GLY A 71 -15.21 1.02 -1.61
N LYS A 72 -15.76 1.61 -0.52
CA LYS A 72 -15.64 1.07 0.86
C LYS A 72 -16.11 -0.38 1.00
N ALA A 73 -17.28 -0.72 0.45
CA ALA A 73 -17.87 -2.05 0.62
C ALA A 73 -17.08 -3.19 -0.04
N GLN A 74 -16.36 -2.90 -1.12
CA GLN A 74 -15.50 -3.87 -1.81
C GLN A 74 -14.12 -3.94 -1.15
N ALA A 75 -13.59 -2.79 -0.73
CA ALA A 75 -12.33 -2.69 0.00
C ALA A 75 -12.33 -3.52 1.30
N GLU A 76 -13.43 -3.50 2.05
CA GLU A 76 -13.58 -4.30 3.28
C GLU A 76 -13.51 -5.82 3.05
N LYS A 77 -13.90 -6.28 1.86
CA LYS A 77 -13.91 -7.70 1.49
C LYS A 77 -12.58 -8.19 0.89
N LEU A 78 -11.68 -7.28 0.53
CA LEU A 78 -10.43 -7.56 -0.18
C LEU A 78 -10.66 -8.45 -1.43
N THR A 79 -11.68 -8.09 -2.21
CA THR A 79 -12.20 -8.96 -3.29
C THR A 79 -11.16 -9.18 -4.39
N ASN A 80 -10.42 -8.12 -4.78
CA ASN A 80 -9.39 -8.23 -5.81
C ASN A 80 -8.22 -9.09 -5.32
N ALA A 81 -7.74 -8.87 -4.10
CA ALA A 81 -6.65 -9.65 -3.52
C ALA A 81 -7.02 -11.15 -3.43
N VAL A 82 -8.25 -11.46 -3.01
CA VAL A 82 -8.75 -12.84 -2.97
C VAL A 82 -8.80 -13.48 -4.36
N ASN A 83 -9.35 -12.77 -5.35
CA ASN A 83 -9.48 -13.27 -6.72
C ASN A 83 -8.10 -13.49 -7.37
N ILE A 84 -7.21 -12.51 -7.29
CA ILE A 84 -5.85 -12.59 -7.84
C ILE A 84 -5.08 -13.77 -7.24
N MET A 85 -5.07 -13.93 -5.92
CA MET A 85 -4.38 -15.05 -5.28
C MET A 85 -5.02 -16.41 -5.59
N THR A 86 -6.33 -16.44 -5.83
CA THR A 86 -7.03 -17.68 -6.21
C THR A 86 -6.65 -18.09 -7.63
N GLU A 87 -6.62 -17.14 -8.56
CA GLU A 87 -6.20 -17.36 -9.96
C GLU A 87 -4.74 -17.78 -10.05
N ALA A 88 -3.87 -17.11 -9.30
CA ALA A 88 -2.45 -17.44 -9.18
C ALA A 88 -2.18 -18.73 -8.39
N LYS A 89 -3.20 -19.41 -7.88
CA LYS A 89 -3.11 -20.70 -7.13
C LYS A 89 -2.23 -20.61 -5.88
N VAL A 90 -2.18 -19.47 -5.23
CA VAL A 90 -1.47 -19.30 -3.96
C VAL A 90 -2.08 -20.23 -2.90
N ALA A 91 -1.25 -20.91 -2.13
CA ALA A 91 -1.68 -21.85 -1.10
C ALA A 91 -2.56 -21.17 -0.03
N GLU A 92 -3.57 -21.90 0.48
CA GLU A 92 -4.60 -21.34 1.38
C GLU A 92 -4.03 -20.68 2.64
N ASP A 93 -3.06 -21.32 3.29
CA ASP A 93 -2.45 -20.78 4.51
C ASP A 93 -1.70 -19.47 4.23
N LEU A 94 -1.01 -19.39 3.09
CA LEU A 94 -0.31 -18.19 2.66
C LEU A 94 -1.30 -17.08 2.27
N ARG A 95 -2.40 -17.43 1.56
CA ARG A 95 -3.46 -16.46 1.24
C ARG A 95 -4.03 -15.83 2.50
N ARG A 96 -4.34 -16.63 3.53
CA ARG A 96 -4.86 -16.12 4.80
C ARG A 96 -3.88 -15.16 5.46
N ALA A 97 -2.59 -15.51 5.54
CA ALA A 97 -1.55 -14.66 6.11
C ALA A 97 -1.42 -13.31 5.36
N VAL A 98 -1.43 -13.36 4.02
CA VAL A 98 -1.38 -12.15 3.18
C VAL A 98 -2.61 -11.28 3.38
N LEU A 99 -3.83 -11.85 3.41
CA LEU A 99 -5.06 -11.08 3.63
C LEU A 99 -5.10 -10.42 5.01
N GLU A 100 -4.62 -11.10 6.06
CA GLU A 100 -4.48 -10.52 7.39
C GLU A 100 -3.55 -9.29 7.38
N ASN A 101 -2.42 -9.36 6.67
CA ASN A 101 -1.50 -8.26 6.52
C ASN A 101 -2.13 -7.10 5.74
N VAL A 102 -2.67 -7.35 4.54
CA VAL A 102 -3.31 -6.35 3.67
C VAL A 102 -4.46 -5.64 4.41
N ALA A 103 -5.27 -6.39 5.16
CA ALA A 103 -6.34 -5.83 5.99
C ALA A 103 -5.85 -4.83 7.06
N ALA A 104 -4.56 -4.82 7.37
CA ALA A 104 -3.98 -3.98 8.43
C ALA A 104 -3.01 -2.90 7.91
N ILE A 105 -2.63 -2.92 6.62
CA ILE A 105 -1.73 -1.93 5.99
C ILE A 105 -2.53 -0.72 5.53
N GLY A 106 -1.94 0.46 5.68
CA GLY A 106 -2.46 1.75 5.22
C GLY A 106 -2.42 2.82 6.33
N TYR A 107 -2.15 4.05 5.92
CA TYR A 107 -1.96 5.17 6.85
C TYR A 107 -3.17 5.41 7.75
N SER A 108 -4.39 5.42 7.19
CA SER A 108 -5.63 5.60 7.96
C SER A 108 -5.84 4.49 9.00
N LYS A 109 -5.43 3.26 8.69
CA LYS A 109 -5.51 2.13 9.63
C LYS A 109 -4.51 2.31 10.78
N ARG A 110 -3.29 2.78 10.46
CA ARG A 110 -2.24 3.09 11.45
C ARG A 110 -2.66 4.20 12.41
N LEU A 111 -3.30 5.27 11.91
CA LEU A 111 -3.87 6.33 12.75
C LEU A 111 -4.94 5.81 13.73
N ASN A 112 -5.65 4.75 13.38
CA ASN A 112 -6.60 4.05 14.24
C ASN A 112 -5.96 2.96 15.13
N GLY A 113 -4.63 2.90 15.22
CA GLY A 113 -3.90 1.91 16.01
C GLY A 113 -3.87 0.50 15.43
N LYS A 114 -4.32 0.32 14.17
CA LYS A 114 -4.31 -0.97 13.48
C LYS A 114 -3.00 -1.13 12.70
N GLN A 115 -2.32 -2.26 12.92
CA GLN A 115 -1.08 -2.59 12.20
C GLN A 115 -0.95 -4.11 12.05
N PRO A 116 -0.18 -4.58 11.05
CA PRO A 116 0.07 -6.00 10.86
C PRO A 116 0.72 -6.63 12.10
N GLN A 117 0.30 -7.85 12.43
CA GLN A 117 0.87 -8.60 13.56
C GLN A 117 2.07 -9.44 13.14
N ARG A 118 2.16 -9.80 11.86
CA ARG A 118 3.23 -10.63 11.31
C ARG A 118 4.37 -9.75 10.82
N LEU A 119 5.63 -10.17 11.04
CA LEU A 119 6.81 -9.39 10.65
C LEU A 119 6.83 -9.07 9.15
N ALA A 120 6.45 -10.02 8.29
CA ALA A 120 6.33 -9.78 6.85
C ALA A 120 5.40 -8.58 6.54
N GLY A 121 4.23 -8.52 7.17
CA GLY A 121 3.28 -7.41 7.02
C GLY A 121 3.82 -6.09 7.60
N GLN A 122 4.53 -6.13 8.72
CA GLN A 122 5.13 -4.93 9.33
C GLN A 122 6.18 -4.31 8.40
N LEU A 123 7.06 -5.14 7.82
CA LEU A 123 8.07 -4.67 6.87
C LEU A 123 7.44 -4.07 5.60
N VAL A 124 6.34 -4.64 5.11
CA VAL A 124 5.58 -4.06 3.99
C VAL A 124 4.93 -2.74 4.39
N SER A 125 4.34 -2.64 5.57
CA SER A 125 3.76 -1.38 6.07
C SER A 125 4.81 -0.28 6.19
N ASP A 126 6.02 -0.61 6.64
CA ASP A 126 7.12 0.35 6.72
C ASP A 126 7.65 0.71 5.32
N ALA A 127 7.69 -0.24 4.39
CA ALA A 127 8.07 0.01 2.99
C ALA A 127 7.08 0.97 2.30
N ASP A 128 5.78 0.78 2.49
CA ASP A 128 4.72 1.66 1.99
C ASP A 128 4.88 3.09 2.56
N MET A 129 5.10 3.21 3.87
CA MET A 129 5.35 4.53 4.48
C MET A 129 6.64 5.19 3.97
N CYS A 130 7.68 4.41 3.67
CA CYS A 130 8.93 4.93 3.10
C CYS A 130 8.74 5.44 1.67
N ASP A 131 7.85 4.84 0.85
CA ASP A 131 7.54 5.33 -0.50
C ASP A 131 6.75 6.66 -0.47
N ALA A 132 6.12 6.98 0.65
CA ALA A 132 5.42 8.27 0.85
C ALA A 132 6.34 9.43 1.25
N ILE A 133 7.66 9.22 1.39
CA ILE A 133 8.62 10.26 1.77
C ILE A 133 9.64 10.54 0.65
N GLY A 134 10.41 11.62 0.82
CA GLY A 134 11.42 12.03 -0.17
C GLY A 134 10.80 12.57 -1.46
N ALA A 135 11.55 12.50 -2.56
CA ALA A 135 11.15 13.09 -3.84
C ALA A 135 9.85 12.48 -4.41
N VAL A 136 9.70 11.17 -4.30
CA VAL A 136 8.50 10.46 -4.77
C VAL A 136 7.25 10.88 -3.97
N GLY A 137 7.37 10.99 -2.65
CA GLY A 137 6.27 11.46 -1.80
C GLY A 137 5.86 12.90 -2.13
N ILE A 138 6.83 13.79 -2.36
CA ILE A 138 6.57 15.18 -2.79
C ILE A 138 5.85 15.19 -4.16
N GLU A 139 6.32 14.42 -5.13
CA GLU A 139 5.69 14.31 -6.45
C GLU A 139 4.24 13.83 -6.33
N ARG A 140 3.99 12.75 -5.59
CA ARG A 140 2.64 12.21 -5.36
C ARG A 140 1.72 13.24 -4.71
N ALA A 141 2.21 13.96 -3.68
CA ALA A 141 1.45 15.03 -3.03
C ALA A 141 1.10 16.17 -4.00
N LEU A 142 2.03 16.58 -4.86
CA LEU A 142 1.79 17.61 -5.86
C LEU A 142 0.77 17.17 -6.91
N VAL A 143 0.88 15.95 -7.42
CA VAL A 143 -0.08 15.37 -8.38
C VAL A 143 -1.47 15.30 -7.77
N TYR A 144 -1.58 14.87 -6.52
CA TYR A 144 -2.84 14.82 -5.79
C TYR A 144 -3.44 16.23 -5.64
N ALA A 145 -2.66 17.21 -5.18
CA ALA A 145 -3.12 18.59 -5.02
C ALA A 145 -3.62 19.19 -6.35
N CYS A 146 -2.87 19.01 -7.44
CA CYS A 146 -3.27 19.51 -8.76
C CYS A 146 -4.59 18.90 -9.24
N ARG A 147 -4.83 17.61 -8.99
CA ARG A 147 -6.07 16.93 -9.41
C ARG A 147 -7.29 17.33 -8.61
N HIS A 148 -7.09 17.66 -7.33
CA HIS A 148 -8.19 18.03 -6.42
C HIS A 148 -8.38 19.55 -6.28
N GLY A 149 -7.66 20.36 -7.08
CA GLY A 149 -7.77 21.82 -7.05
C GLY A 149 -7.15 22.45 -5.81
N GLY A 150 -6.30 21.70 -5.10
CA GLY A 150 -5.55 22.17 -3.95
C GLY A 150 -4.43 23.14 -4.33
N ARG A 151 -3.96 23.93 -3.37
CA ARG A 151 -2.75 24.74 -3.52
C ARG A 151 -1.52 23.89 -3.23
N ILE A 152 -0.44 24.13 -3.97
CA ILE A 152 0.86 23.50 -3.73
C ILE A 152 1.48 23.99 -2.41
N PHE A 153 1.21 25.25 -2.07
CA PHE A 153 1.72 25.89 -0.87
C PHE A 153 0.80 27.03 -0.45
N ASP A 154 0.47 27.10 0.84
CA ASP A 154 -0.20 28.23 1.46
C ASP A 154 0.59 28.65 2.72
N PRO A 155 1.20 29.85 2.73
CA PRO A 155 1.99 30.31 3.87
C PRO A 155 1.16 30.59 5.14
N ALA A 156 -0.17 30.62 5.02
CA ALA A 156 -1.08 30.82 6.16
C ALA A 156 -1.46 29.49 6.84
N VAL A 157 -1.16 28.35 6.19
CA VAL A 157 -1.53 27.02 6.69
C VAL A 157 -0.26 26.29 7.15
N TRP A 158 -0.28 25.82 8.40
CA TRP A 158 0.82 25.07 8.98
C TRP A 158 0.53 23.56 8.93
N PRO A 159 1.54 22.71 8.72
CA PRO A 159 1.36 21.26 8.72
C PRO A 159 0.73 20.76 10.02
N ASN A 160 -0.27 19.91 9.94
CA ASN A 160 -0.87 19.25 11.09
C ASN A 160 -0.02 18.05 11.50
N VAL A 161 0.92 18.26 12.42
CA VAL A 161 1.84 17.21 12.93
C VAL A 161 1.15 16.18 13.84
N ASN A 162 -0.10 16.43 14.24
CA ASN A 162 -0.88 15.57 15.14
C ASN A 162 -2.21 15.16 14.50
N LEU A 163 -2.16 14.82 13.23
CA LEU A 163 -3.35 14.44 12.44
C LEU A 163 -4.11 13.28 13.10
N ALA A 164 -5.39 13.50 13.43
CA ALA A 164 -6.25 12.46 13.95
C ALA A 164 -6.92 11.67 12.82
N ALA A 165 -7.24 10.39 13.08
CA ALA A 165 -7.82 9.50 12.07
C ALA A 165 -9.12 10.03 11.45
N HIS A 166 -9.95 10.75 12.21
CA HIS A 166 -11.19 11.33 11.70
C HIS A 166 -10.95 12.54 10.79
N GLU A 167 -9.85 13.27 10.97
CA GLU A 167 -9.45 14.39 10.11
C GLU A 167 -8.91 13.90 8.76
N TYR A 168 -8.20 12.77 8.76
CA TYR A 168 -7.69 12.16 7.53
C TYR A 168 -8.79 11.58 6.62
N ASN A 169 -9.87 11.09 7.20
CA ASN A 169 -10.97 10.42 6.48
C ASN A 169 -12.11 11.35 6.08
N THR A 170 -12.01 12.66 6.25
CA THR A 170 -13.01 13.60 5.78
C THR A 170 -13.02 13.61 4.25
N ASP A 171 -14.09 13.07 3.68
CA ASP A 171 -14.34 12.98 2.24
C ASP A 171 -14.01 14.31 1.54
N GLY A 172 -12.93 14.36 0.76
CA GLY A 172 -12.68 15.25 -0.37
C GLY A 172 -12.82 16.77 -0.19
N ASN A 173 -13.14 17.28 0.98
CA ASN A 173 -13.49 18.67 1.19
C ASN A 173 -12.52 19.45 2.10
N THR A 174 -11.49 18.81 2.58
CA THR A 174 -10.36 19.52 3.16
C THR A 174 -9.30 19.67 2.09
N HIS A 175 -9.14 20.87 1.62
CA HIS A 175 -8.15 21.31 0.64
C HIS A 175 -6.71 21.26 1.18
N ASP A 176 -6.43 20.34 2.07
CA ASP A 176 -5.23 20.38 2.87
C ASP A 176 -4.29 19.25 2.42
N THR A 177 -3.35 19.64 1.56
CA THR A 177 -2.04 19.00 1.42
C THR A 177 -1.24 19.04 2.73
N ASP A 178 -1.87 19.48 3.82
CA ASP A 178 -1.27 19.79 5.10
C ASP A 178 -1.01 18.57 5.98
N GLY A 179 -1.29 17.39 5.47
CA GLY A 179 -1.02 16.12 6.14
C GLY A 179 0.19 15.34 5.60
N PHE A 180 1.00 15.95 4.72
CA PHE A 180 2.20 15.31 4.18
C PHE A 180 3.46 16.07 4.54
#